data_54e942de96a6c56ecb5269f27617e064
#
_entry.id   54e942de96a6c56ecb5269f27617e064
#
_cell.length_a   1.000
_cell.length_b   1.000
_cell.length_c   1.000
_cell.angle_alpha   90.00
_cell.angle_beta   90.00
_cell.angle_gamma   90.00
#
_symmetry.space_group_name_H-M   'P 1'
#
loop_
_entity.id
_entity.type
_entity.pdbx_description
1 polymer ?
#
loop_
_entity_poly.entity_id
_entity_poly.type
_entity_poly.pdbx_seq_one_letter_code
_entity_poly.pdbx_strand_id
1 'polypeptide(L)'
;VNAIPSAPTVDPSNTTQYCLGATASSMSAVSISGYTLKWYDNADNLLATGSTGPVPSTVASGSTTYKVTQTNGTTLCESSALLVTVTVNALPSISVVGGASQTVCDGSSITLNGDGGVSYSWSGVDASGNAISNGASFVPPGSTTTTYTVTGTDGNGCSNTSSINVISTALPTINAGSDVEICAGETVTLSGSGAGSGGSYSWSGGISDGVSFTPTVTTTYTLTGTDANGCTGTDQVTVTVNAIPSAPTVDPSNTTQY
;
A
#
# COMPACT_ATOMS: atom_id res chain seq x y z
N VAL A 1 -13.73 -13.06 69.18
CA VAL A 1 -13.99 -13.02 67.71
C VAL A 1 -12.95 -12.09 67.14
N ASN A 2 -12.15 -12.60 66.20
CA ASN A 2 -11.14 -11.81 65.50
C ASN A 2 -11.80 -11.00 64.35
N ALA A 3 -11.34 -9.76 64.16
CA ALA A 3 -11.84 -8.92 63.10
C ALA A 3 -11.40 -9.43 61.72
N ILE A 4 -12.33 -9.41 60.75
CA ILE A 4 -12.02 -9.70 59.33
C ILE A 4 -11.19 -8.54 58.79
N PRO A 5 -10.02 -8.78 58.16
CA PRO A 5 -9.22 -7.72 57.56
C PRO A 5 -9.95 -6.98 56.41
N SER A 6 -9.58 -5.73 56.16
CA SER A 6 -9.97 -5.05 54.90
C SER A 6 -9.37 -5.75 53.68
N ALA A 7 -9.95 -5.56 52.51
CA ALA A 7 -9.37 -6.05 51.24
C ALA A 7 -8.00 -5.40 50.99
N PRO A 8 -7.07 -6.07 50.25
CA PRO A 8 -5.84 -5.44 49.78
C PRO A 8 -6.15 -4.32 48.77
N THR A 9 -5.14 -3.53 48.40
CA THR A 9 -5.27 -2.50 47.35
C THR A 9 -4.55 -2.90 46.09
N VAL A 10 -5.08 -2.45 44.93
CA VAL A 10 -4.40 -2.65 43.64
C VAL A 10 -3.12 -1.86 43.60
N ASP A 11 -2.04 -2.45 43.10
CA ASP A 11 -0.84 -1.72 42.74
C ASP A 11 -1.14 -0.91 41.46
N PRO A 12 -1.01 0.43 41.45
CA PRO A 12 -1.31 1.27 40.31
C PRO A 12 -0.38 1.02 39.10
N SER A 13 0.72 0.29 39.27
CA SER A 13 1.64 -0.10 38.22
C SER A 13 1.12 -1.28 37.35
N ASN A 14 0.05 -1.96 37.77
CA ASN A 14 -0.50 -3.09 37.04
C ASN A 14 -1.02 -2.66 35.66
N THR A 15 -0.53 -3.31 34.61
CA THR A 15 -1.12 -3.25 33.29
C THR A 15 -2.36 -4.16 33.25
N THR A 16 -3.52 -3.60 32.98
CA THR A 16 -4.81 -4.34 32.93
C THR A 16 -5.37 -4.45 31.53
N GLN A 17 -4.72 -3.88 30.52
CA GLN A 17 -5.09 -4.00 29.11
C GLN A 17 -3.90 -4.46 28.30
N TYR A 18 -4.12 -5.49 27.49
CA TYR A 18 -3.12 -6.08 26.59
C TYR A 18 -3.72 -6.26 25.22
N CYS A 19 -2.87 -6.35 24.21
CA CYS A 19 -3.26 -6.84 22.90
C CYS A 19 -3.08 -8.37 22.83
N LEU A 20 -3.85 -9.03 21.99
CA LEU A 20 -3.71 -10.47 21.74
C LEU A 20 -2.26 -10.81 21.36
N GLY A 21 -1.66 -11.78 22.08
CA GLY A 21 -0.29 -12.22 21.88
C GLY A 21 0.79 -11.32 22.50
N ALA A 22 0.42 -10.21 23.18
CA ALA A 22 1.41 -9.36 23.86
C ALA A 22 2.04 -10.07 25.05
N THR A 23 3.28 -9.69 25.40
CA THR A 23 3.93 -10.19 26.60
C THR A 23 3.32 -9.51 27.84
N ALA A 24 2.69 -10.30 28.71
CA ALA A 24 2.15 -9.81 29.97
C ALA A 24 3.20 -9.89 31.09
N SER A 25 3.12 -8.93 32.02
CA SER A 25 3.85 -8.95 33.28
C SER A 25 3.00 -9.56 34.41
N SER A 26 3.65 -10.06 35.45
CA SER A 26 2.96 -10.50 36.67
C SER A 26 2.22 -9.34 37.32
N MET A 27 1.01 -9.62 37.82
CA MET A 27 0.24 -8.66 38.60
C MET A 27 0.85 -8.46 39.99
N SER A 28 0.55 -7.35 40.63
CA SER A 28 0.95 -7.05 42.02
C SER A 28 -0.20 -6.40 42.80
N ALA A 29 -0.18 -6.59 44.12
CA ALA A 29 -1.08 -5.93 45.05
C ALA A 29 -0.36 -5.53 46.31
N VAL A 30 -0.91 -4.55 47.02
CA VAL A 30 -0.36 -4.05 48.26
C VAL A 30 -1.17 -4.61 49.45
N SER A 31 -0.45 -5.32 50.33
CA SER A 31 -1.03 -5.84 51.58
C SER A 31 -0.80 -4.88 52.77
N ILE A 32 -1.59 -5.02 53.81
CA ILE A 32 -1.30 -4.45 55.12
C ILE A 32 -0.08 -5.19 55.68
N SER A 33 0.78 -4.48 56.43
CA SER A 33 1.93 -5.09 57.08
C SER A 33 1.54 -6.26 57.97
N GLY A 34 2.23 -7.40 57.83
CA GLY A 34 1.94 -8.63 58.59
C GLY A 34 0.87 -9.53 57.97
N TYR A 35 0.37 -9.18 56.75
CA TYR A 35 -0.60 -9.99 56.05
C TYR A 35 0.03 -10.63 54.82
N THR A 36 -0.48 -11.81 54.41
CA THR A 36 -0.05 -12.54 53.23
C THR A 36 -1.14 -12.46 52.15
N LEU A 37 -0.75 -12.04 50.94
CA LEU A 37 -1.66 -12.03 49.79
C LEU A 37 -1.85 -13.43 49.19
N LYS A 38 -3.07 -13.71 48.77
CA LYS A 38 -3.43 -14.91 48.01
C LYS A 38 -4.18 -14.51 46.75
N TRP A 39 -3.76 -15.06 45.62
CA TRP A 39 -4.34 -14.81 44.29
C TRP A 39 -5.12 -16.02 43.80
N TYR A 40 -6.31 -15.78 43.30
CA TYR A 40 -7.20 -16.82 42.82
C TYR A 40 -7.71 -16.49 41.41
N ASP A 41 -8.09 -17.51 40.67
CA ASP A 41 -8.92 -17.34 39.47
C ASP A 41 -10.39 -17.09 39.81
N ASN A 42 -11.23 -16.93 38.78
CA ASN A 42 -12.65 -16.68 38.99
C ASN A 42 -13.42 -17.90 39.59
N ALA A 43 -12.83 -19.10 39.53
CA ALA A 43 -13.37 -20.35 40.08
C ALA A 43 -12.83 -20.65 41.47
N ASP A 44 -12.16 -19.68 42.13
CA ASP A 44 -11.56 -19.79 43.45
C ASP A 44 -10.38 -20.78 43.56
N ASN A 45 -9.72 -21.12 42.46
CA ASN A 45 -8.47 -21.87 42.48
C ASN A 45 -7.31 -20.95 42.87
N LEU A 46 -6.50 -21.35 43.85
CA LEU A 46 -5.32 -20.61 44.25
C LEU A 46 -4.25 -20.65 43.18
N LEU A 47 -3.83 -19.47 42.70
CA LEU A 47 -2.81 -19.30 41.66
C LEU A 47 -1.44 -18.92 42.20
N ALA A 48 -1.39 -18.05 43.22
CA ALA A 48 -0.15 -17.54 43.80
C ALA A 48 -0.35 -17.05 45.25
N THR A 49 0.75 -16.96 45.97
CA THR A 49 0.82 -16.34 47.33
C THR A 49 1.93 -15.32 47.36
N GLY A 50 1.70 -14.20 48.07
CA GLY A 50 2.66 -13.09 48.18
C GLY A 50 2.31 -11.90 47.32
N SER A 51 3.19 -10.88 47.30
CA SER A 51 2.96 -9.62 46.58
C SER A 51 2.92 -9.76 45.05
N THR A 52 3.59 -10.78 44.51
CA THR A 52 3.60 -11.10 43.08
C THR A 52 2.47 -12.07 42.73
N GLY A 53 1.56 -11.65 41.89
CA GLY A 53 0.43 -12.43 41.41
C GLY A 53 0.75 -13.18 40.10
N PRO A 54 -0.26 -13.85 39.53
CA PRO A 54 -0.10 -14.57 38.27
C PRO A 54 0.20 -13.63 37.11
N VAL A 55 0.82 -14.18 36.05
CA VAL A 55 0.96 -13.53 34.76
C VAL A 55 -0.33 -13.78 33.97
N PRO A 56 -1.04 -12.76 33.51
CA PRO A 56 -2.24 -12.94 32.70
C PRO A 56 -1.94 -13.61 31.37
N SER A 57 -2.84 -14.49 30.91
CA SER A 57 -2.75 -15.09 29.60
C SER A 57 -3.25 -14.11 28.53
N THR A 58 -2.51 -13.95 27.45
CA THR A 58 -2.83 -13.07 26.32
C THR A 58 -3.11 -13.84 25.02
N VAL A 59 -3.23 -15.17 25.09
CA VAL A 59 -3.40 -16.05 23.92
C VAL A 59 -4.82 -16.03 23.32
N ALA A 60 -5.78 -15.47 24.03
CA ALA A 60 -7.16 -15.28 23.57
C ALA A 60 -7.66 -13.89 23.99
N SER A 61 -8.45 -13.27 23.11
CA SER A 61 -9.12 -11.99 23.42
C SER A 61 -10.28 -12.21 24.38
N GLY A 62 -10.53 -11.22 25.23
CA GLY A 62 -11.57 -11.26 26.25
C GLY A 62 -11.13 -10.70 27.58
N SER A 63 -11.97 -10.80 28.61
CA SER A 63 -11.66 -10.31 29.96
C SER A 63 -11.57 -11.47 30.94
N THR A 64 -10.51 -11.44 31.76
CA THR A 64 -10.30 -12.39 32.86
C THR A 64 -10.24 -11.64 34.18
N THR A 65 -11.01 -12.07 35.15
CA THR A 65 -11.02 -11.48 36.49
C THR A 65 -10.27 -12.39 37.45
N TYR A 66 -9.31 -11.78 38.16
CA TYR A 66 -8.57 -12.40 39.26
C TYR A 66 -9.08 -11.86 40.57
N LYS A 67 -9.04 -12.67 41.60
CA LYS A 67 -9.40 -12.29 42.96
C LYS A 67 -8.12 -12.27 43.80
N VAL A 68 -7.93 -11.23 44.60
CA VAL A 68 -6.83 -11.17 45.57
C VAL A 68 -7.35 -10.85 46.96
N THR A 69 -6.98 -11.66 47.90
CA THR A 69 -7.31 -11.51 49.34
C THR A 69 -6.05 -11.29 50.13
N GLN A 70 -6.16 -10.91 51.41
CA GLN A 70 -5.06 -10.94 52.35
C GLN A 70 -5.46 -11.67 53.63
N THR A 71 -4.56 -12.52 54.13
CA THR A 71 -4.75 -13.35 55.30
C THR A 71 -3.83 -12.85 56.43
N ASN A 72 -4.38 -12.63 57.61
CA ASN A 72 -3.60 -12.29 58.79
C ASN A 72 -2.76 -13.49 59.25
N GLY A 73 -1.46 -13.33 59.39
CA GLY A 73 -0.52 -14.42 59.73
C GLY A 73 -0.73 -15.02 61.13
N THR A 74 -1.39 -14.30 62.07
CA THR A 74 -1.64 -14.75 63.44
C THR A 74 -3.02 -15.32 63.62
N THR A 75 -4.05 -14.61 63.12
CA THR A 75 -5.47 -14.99 63.34
C THR A 75 -6.02 -15.90 62.23
N LEU A 76 -5.31 -16.02 61.11
CA LEU A 76 -5.70 -16.76 59.89
C LEU A 76 -7.02 -16.26 59.28
N CYS A 77 -7.52 -15.08 59.72
CA CYS A 77 -8.70 -14.47 59.11
C CYS A 77 -8.34 -13.91 57.72
N GLU A 78 -9.17 -14.23 56.72
CA GLU A 78 -9.02 -13.79 55.36
C GLU A 78 -9.97 -12.63 55.05
N SER A 79 -9.51 -11.65 54.29
CA SER A 79 -10.30 -10.49 53.86
C SER A 79 -11.32 -10.84 52.75
N SER A 80 -12.24 -9.91 52.49
CA SER A 80 -12.96 -9.91 51.21
C SER A 80 -11.99 -9.78 50.02
N ALA A 81 -12.37 -10.31 48.88
CA ALA A 81 -11.55 -10.23 47.68
C ALA A 81 -11.58 -8.83 47.04
N LEU A 82 -10.41 -8.36 46.61
CA LEU A 82 -10.27 -7.33 45.59
C LEU A 82 -10.34 -7.99 44.21
N LEU A 83 -11.11 -7.45 43.30
CA LEU A 83 -11.21 -7.95 41.91
C LEU A 83 -10.26 -7.17 41.00
N VAL A 84 -9.44 -7.87 40.24
CA VAL A 84 -8.53 -7.32 39.22
C VAL A 84 -8.94 -7.90 37.88
N THR A 85 -9.54 -7.08 37.01
CA THR A 85 -9.95 -7.51 35.68
C THR A 85 -8.88 -7.11 34.67
N VAL A 86 -8.40 -8.08 33.91
CA VAL A 86 -7.48 -7.91 32.79
C VAL A 86 -8.22 -8.15 31.51
N THR A 87 -8.12 -7.21 30.57
CA THR A 87 -8.74 -7.28 29.26
C THR A 87 -7.66 -7.48 28.18
N VAL A 88 -7.85 -8.48 27.34
CA VAL A 88 -7.04 -8.76 26.16
C VAL A 88 -7.84 -8.34 24.92
N ASN A 89 -7.41 -7.29 24.25
CA ASN A 89 -8.05 -6.77 23.04
C ASN A 89 -7.63 -7.59 21.83
N ALA A 90 -8.56 -7.88 20.94
CA ALA A 90 -8.26 -8.50 19.65
C ALA A 90 -7.38 -7.56 18.80
N LEU A 91 -6.56 -8.11 17.91
CA LEU A 91 -5.85 -7.30 16.92
C LEU A 91 -6.83 -6.78 15.86
N PRO A 92 -6.61 -5.57 15.33
CA PRO A 92 -7.42 -5.04 14.24
C PRO A 92 -7.25 -5.87 12.95
N SER A 93 -8.31 -5.93 12.14
CA SER A 93 -8.28 -6.54 10.82
C SER A 93 -7.82 -5.49 9.81
N ILE A 94 -6.52 -5.43 9.55
CA ILE A 94 -5.92 -4.43 8.64
C ILE A 94 -5.92 -4.96 7.21
N SER A 95 -6.32 -4.09 6.27
CA SER A 95 -6.27 -4.35 4.84
C SER A 95 -5.71 -3.15 4.07
N VAL A 96 -5.33 -3.38 2.80
CA VAL A 96 -4.99 -2.31 1.86
C VAL A 96 -6.15 -2.17 0.87
N VAL A 97 -6.66 -0.94 0.71
CA VAL A 97 -7.68 -0.64 -0.30
C VAL A 97 -7.07 -0.84 -1.69
N GLY A 98 -7.74 -1.61 -2.55
CA GLY A 98 -7.25 -1.95 -3.89
C GLY A 98 -6.64 -3.35 -4.01
N GLY A 99 -6.61 -4.12 -2.92
CA GLY A 99 -6.24 -5.54 -2.93
C GLY A 99 -4.76 -5.81 -2.72
N ALA A 100 -4.30 -7.00 -3.14
CA ALA A 100 -2.96 -7.50 -2.85
C ALA A 100 -1.89 -7.03 -3.85
N SER A 101 -2.28 -6.53 -5.03
CA SER A 101 -1.35 -5.98 -6.03
C SER A 101 -1.99 -4.90 -6.90
N GLN A 102 -1.17 -3.96 -7.35
CA GLN A 102 -1.54 -2.93 -8.32
C GLN A 102 -0.38 -2.74 -9.31
N THR A 103 -0.74 -2.47 -10.59
CA THR A 103 0.24 -2.18 -11.63
C THR A 103 0.14 -0.71 -12.03
N VAL A 104 1.27 -0.04 -12.18
CA VAL A 104 1.38 1.35 -12.62
C VAL A 104 2.48 1.49 -13.67
N CYS A 105 2.40 2.50 -14.50
CA CYS A 105 3.47 2.82 -15.45
C CYS A 105 4.61 3.58 -14.75
N ASP A 106 5.84 3.38 -15.19
CA ASP A 106 6.99 4.13 -14.70
C ASP A 106 6.75 5.64 -14.73
N GLY A 107 7.10 6.30 -13.63
CA GLY A 107 6.88 7.73 -13.45
C GLY A 107 5.45 8.13 -13.09
N SER A 108 4.48 7.21 -13.13
CA SER A 108 3.11 7.48 -12.73
C SER A 108 2.96 7.43 -11.20
N SER A 109 2.10 8.28 -10.67
CA SER A 109 1.80 8.30 -9.24
C SER A 109 0.69 7.31 -8.87
N ILE A 110 0.76 6.82 -7.62
CA ILE A 110 -0.24 5.95 -6.99
C ILE A 110 -0.56 6.46 -5.60
N THR A 111 -1.73 6.11 -5.07
CA THR A 111 -2.14 6.40 -3.70
C THR A 111 -2.49 5.09 -3.00
N LEU A 112 -1.88 4.83 -1.85
CA LEU A 112 -2.18 3.66 -1.03
C LEU A 112 -2.93 4.07 0.23
N ASN A 113 -4.00 3.35 0.55
CA ASN A 113 -4.83 3.55 1.73
C ASN A 113 -4.91 2.26 2.54
N GLY A 114 -4.61 2.35 3.83
CA GLY A 114 -4.92 1.31 4.79
C GLY A 114 -6.36 1.43 5.27
N ASP A 115 -6.95 0.30 5.67
CA ASP A 115 -8.29 0.21 6.24
C ASP A 115 -8.29 -0.72 7.47
N GLY A 116 -9.30 -0.58 8.35
CA GLY A 116 -9.48 -1.40 9.55
C GLY A 116 -8.77 -0.89 10.82
N GLY A 117 -8.04 0.23 10.76
CA GLY A 117 -7.38 0.88 11.90
C GLY A 117 -7.86 2.32 12.12
N VAL A 118 -7.37 2.95 13.19
CA VAL A 118 -7.57 4.37 13.50
C VAL A 118 -6.38 5.21 13.02
N SER A 119 -5.20 4.63 13.01
CA SER A 119 -3.98 5.25 12.49
C SER A 119 -3.15 4.26 11.68
N TYR A 120 -2.35 4.79 10.74
CA TYR A 120 -1.59 3.98 9.80
C TYR A 120 -0.17 4.50 9.65
N SER A 121 0.77 3.56 9.57
CA SER A 121 2.15 3.82 9.13
C SER A 121 2.53 2.83 8.04
N TRP A 122 3.33 3.27 7.07
CA TRP A 122 3.76 2.44 5.95
C TRP A 122 5.26 2.18 6.01
N SER A 123 5.66 0.96 5.69
CA SER A 123 7.04 0.64 5.32
C SER A 123 7.16 0.66 3.79
N GLY A 124 8.33 1.07 3.31
CA GLY A 124 8.60 1.29 1.89
C GLY A 124 8.81 2.77 1.60
N VAL A 125 9.40 3.03 0.45
CA VAL A 125 9.80 4.38 0.02
C VAL A 125 9.31 4.66 -1.39
N ASP A 126 9.20 5.94 -1.73
CA ASP A 126 8.96 6.42 -3.09
C ASP A 126 10.23 6.30 -3.98
N ALA A 127 10.13 6.69 -5.24
CA ALA A 127 11.25 6.70 -6.20
C ALA A 127 12.43 7.60 -5.77
N SER A 128 12.21 8.54 -4.86
CA SER A 128 13.22 9.44 -4.31
C SER A 128 13.80 8.98 -2.98
N GLY A 129 13.31 7.85 -2.43
CA GLY A 129 13.74 7.29 -1.14
C GLY A 129 13.03 7.88 0.07
N ASN A 130 11.94 8.65 -0.11
CA ASN A 130 11.17 9.22 0.99
C ASN A 130 10.12 8.22 1.49
N ALA A 131 9.83 8.27 2.79
CA ALA A 131 8.75 7.49 3.39
C ALA A 131 7.40 7.90 2.81
N ILE A 132 6.53 6.93 2.52
CA ILE A 132 5.17 7.16 2.04
C ILE A 132 4.21 7.36 3.21
N SER A 133 3.11 8.07 2.95
CA SER A 133 2.06 8.35 3.93
C SER A 133 0.71 7.82 3.45
N ASN A 134 -0.15 7.43 4.40
CA ASN A 134 -1.49 6.94 4.10
C ASN A 134 -2.31 8.00 3.37
N GLY A 135 -2.89 7.66 2.23
CA GLY A 135 -3.71 8.56 1.42
C GLY A 135 -2.94 9.64 0.64
N ALA A 136 -1.62 9.68 0.73
CA ALA A 136 -0.80 10.59 -0.07
C ALA A 136 -0.41 9.95 -1.40
N SER A 137 -0.35 10.76 -2.46
CA SER A 137 0.12 10.34 -3.77
C SER A 137 1.65 10.31 -3.79
N PHE A 138 2.22 9.27 -4.38
CA PHE A 138 3.68 9.13 -4.55
C PHE A 138 3.99 8.37 -5.84
N VAL A 139 5.23 8.46 -6.32
CA VAL A 139 5.73 7.71 -7.47
C VAL A 139 6.55 6.53 -6.92
N PRO A 140 6.17 5.27 -7.21
CA PRO A 140 6.95 4.11 -6.77
C PRO A 140 8.29 4.01 -7.54
N PRO A 141 9.29 3.26 -7.03
CA PRO A 141 10.51 2.96 -7.77
C PRO A 141 10.20 2.32 -9.12
N GLY A 142 10.87 2.80 -10.18
CA GLY A 142 10.58 2.42 -11.55
C GLY A 142 11.04 1.02 -11.92
N SER A 143 10.33 0.39 -12.87
CA SER A 143 10.65 -0.92 -13.49
C SER A 143 10.88 -2.05 -12.49
N THR A 144 10.22 -2.01 -11.33
CA THR A 144 10.36 -3.00 -10.26
C THR A 144 9.02 -3.36 -9.62
N THR A 145 9.01 -4.48 -8.89
CA THR A 145 7.93 -4.79 -7.95
C THR A 145 8.39 -4.41 -6.55
N THR A 146 7.67 -3.49 -5.91
CA THR A 146 7.92 -3.05 -4.54
C THR A 146 6.79 -3.48 -3.62
N THR A 147 7.14 -4.13 -2.51
CA THR A 147 6.17 -4.49 -1.47
C THR A 147 6.07 -3.34 -0.46
N TYR A 148 4.86 -2.83 -0.29
CA TYR A 148 4.52 -1.86 0.75
C TYR A 148 3.71 -2.55 1.83
N THR A 149 4.10 -2.36 3.09
CA THR A 149 3.40 -2.93 4.25
C THR A 149 2.82 -1.80 5.09
N VAL A 150 1.52 -1.86 5.34
CA VAL A 150 0.84 -0.97 6.27
C VAL A 150 0.78 -1.62 7.64
N THR A 151 1.09 -0.85 8.68
CA THR A 151 0.77 -1.15 10.08
C THR A 151 -0.39 -0.26 10.48
N GLY A 152 -1.53 -0.86 10.78
CA GLY A 152 -2.71 -0.15 11.30
C GLY A 152 -2.83 -0.39 12.80
N THR A 153 -3.18 0.66 13.54
CA THR A 153 -3.38 0.62 14.99
C THR A 153 -4.82 1.00 15.31
N ASP A 154 -5.46 0.26 16.19
CA ASP A 154 -6.85 0.52 16.63
C ASP A 154 -6.91 1.52 17.81
N GLY A 155 -8.13 1.81 18.30
CA GLY A 155 -8.37 2.72 19.43
C GLY A 155 -7.86 2.20 20.78
N ASN A 156 -7.51 0.92 20.91
CA ASN A 156 -6.93 0.31 22.10
C ASN A 156 -5.40 0.28 22.04
N GLY A 157 -4.79 0.78 20.96
CA GLY A 157 -3.35 0.74 20.74
C GLY A 157 -2.83 -0.62 20.19
N CYS A 158 -3.73 -1.54 19.81
CA CYS A 158 -3.34 -2.81 19.20
C CYS A 158 -3.07 -2.65 17.72
N SER A 159 -1.99 -3.24 17.23
CA SER A 159 -1.55 -3.09 15.84
C SER A 159 -1.50 -4.42 15.12
N ASN A 160 -1.79 -4.36 13.82
CA ASN A 160 -1.63 -5.47 12.89
C ASN A 160 -1.18 -4.95 11.53
N THR A 161 -0.76 -5.83 10.63
CA THR A 161 -0.17 -5.46 9.35
C THR A 161 -0.90 -6.10 8.17
N SER A 162 -0.79 -5.42 7.02
CA SER A 162 -1.16 -5.95 5.70
C SER A 162 -0.18 -5.44 4.65
N SER A 163 -0.08 -6.12 3.50
CA SER A 163 0.88 -5.76 2.46
C SER A 163 0.25 -5.73 1.08
N ILE A 164 0.82 -4.91 0.19
CA ILE A 164 0.48 -4.82 -1.23
C ILE A 164 1.76 -4.82 -2.06
N ASN A 165 1.73 -5.49 -3.22
CA ASN A 165 2.76 -5.39 -4.24
C ASN A 165 2.38 -4.33 -5.27
N VAL A 166 3.22 -3.31 -5.44
CA VAL A 166 3.09 -2.34 -6.52
C VAL A 166 4.11 -2.69 -7.59
N ILE A 167 3.59 -2.98 -8.79
CA ILE A 167 4.38 -3.39 -9.97
C ILE A 167 4.52 -2.15 -10.86
N SER A 168 5.71 -1.55 -10.91
CA SER A 168 6.02 -0.47 -11.84
C SER A 168 6.52 -1.05 -13.15
N THR A 169 5.83 -0.74 -14.26
CA THR A 169 6.10 -1.29 -15.59
C THR A 169 6.75 -0.22 -16.45
N ALA A 170 7.86 -0.57 -17.13
CA ALA A 170 8.52 0.33 -18.05
C ALA A 170 7.57 0.82 -19.16
N LEU A 171 7.76 2.06 -19.60
CA LEU A 171 7.01 2.60 -20.74
C LEU A 171 7.45 1.89 -22.02
N PRO A 172 6.53 1.63 -22.98
CA PRO A 172 6.88 1.03 -24.25
C PRO A 172 7.77 1.97 -25.08
N THR A 173 8.81 1.41 -25.69
CA THR A 173 9.65 2.15 -26.66
C THR A 173 8.98 2.12 -28.02
N ILE A 174 8.25 3.17 -28.34
CA ILE A 174 7.50 3.29 -29.61
C ILE A 174 8.43 3.72 -30.73
N ASN A 175 8.15 3.24 -31.95
CA ASN A 175 8.87 3.58 -33.16
C ASN A 175 7.86 3.88 -34.29
N ALA A 176 7.89 5.12 -34.77
CA ALA A 176 7.05 5.64 -35.86
C ALA A 176 7.64 5.38 -37.25
N GLY A 177 8.85 4.80 -37.33
CA GLY A 177 9.62 4.67 -38.55
C GLY A 177 10.48 5.89 -38.89
N SER A 178 11.20 5.84 -40.01
CA SER A 178 12.04 6.93 -40.45
C SER A 178 11.23 7.97 -41.24
N ASP A 179 11.71 9.21 -41.30
CA ASP A 179 11.16 10.27 -42.10
C ASP A 179 11.04 9.84 -43.58
N VAL A 180 10.00 10.27 -44.25
CA VAL A 180 9.65 9.87 -45.63
C VAL A 180 9.54 11.10 -46.51
N GLU A 181 10.06 11.02 -47.72
CA GLU A 181 9.88 12.03 -48.75
C GLU A 181 9.03 11.47 -49.90
N ILE A 182 8.03 12.22 -50.35
CA ILE A 182 7.14 11.90 -51.46
C ILE A 182 6.94 13.11 -52.37
N CYS A 183 6.49 12.88 -53.60
CA CYS A 183 6.00 13.94 -54.48
C CYS A 183 4.51 14.26 -54.18
N ALA A 184 4.10 15.48 -54.45
CA ALA A 184 2.71 15.87 -54.29
C ALA A 184 1.75 14.94 -55.09
N GLY A 185 0.72 14.40 -54.37
CA GLY A 185 -0.24 13.44 -54.93
C GLY A 185 0.12 11.95 -54.77
N GLU A 186 1.31 11.65 -54.28
CA GLU A 186 1.68 10.27 -53.93
C GLU A 186 1.09 9.84 -52.58
N THR A 187 1.01 8.52 -52.38
CA THR A 187 0.51 7.91 -51.14
C THR A 187 1.67 7.44 -50.28
N VAL A 188 1.47 7.50 -48.98
CA VAL A 188 2.39 6.95 -47.95
C VAL A 188 1.62 6.05 -46.99
N THR A 189 2.29 5.05 -46.44
CA THR A 189 1.77 4.20 -45.35
C THR A 189 2.71 4.32 -44.18
N LEU A 190 2.16 4.73 -43.02
CA LEU A 190 2.89 4.76 -41.75
C LEU A 190 2.43 3.59 -40.90
N SER A 191 3.38 2.89 -40.27
CA SER A 191 3.13 1.74 -39.43
C SER A 191 3.94 1.84 -38.13
N GLY A 192 3.25 1.80 -37.01
CA GLY A 192 3.85 1.84 -35.69
C GLY A 192 4.41 0.49 -35.26
N SER A 193 5.40 0.54 -34.36
CA SER A 193 5.93 -0.64 -33.66
C SER A 193 6.33 -0.30 -32.24
N GLY A 194 6.59 -1.34 -31.40
CA GLY A 194 7.12 -1.17 -30.04
C GLY A 194 6.10 -1.25 -28.92
N ALA A 195 4.77 -1.24 -29.17
CA ALA A 195 3.77 -1.38 -28.11
C ALA A 195 3.63 -2.80 -27.53
N GLY A 196 4.29 -3.79 -28.16
CA GLY A 196 4.26 -5.18 -27.70
C GLY A 196 2.98 -5.92 -28.05
N SER A 197 2.89 -7.18 -27.62
CA SER A 197 1.70 -8.01 -27.86
C SER A 197 0.48 -7.48 -27.09
N GLY A 198 -0.65 -7.33 -27.79
CA GLY A 198 -1.87 -6.77 -27.22
C GLY A 198 -1.89 -5.24 -27.11
N GLY A 199 -0.82 -4.57 -27.56
CA GLY A 199 -0.77 -3.12 -27.62
C GLY A 199 -1.56 -2.53 -28.79
N SER A 200 -1.73 -1.22 -28.81
CA SER A 200 -2.46 -0.46 -29.83
C SER A 200 -1.70 0.80 -30.23
N TYR A 201 -2.05 1.33 -31.40
CA TYR A 201 -1.44 2.52 -31.99
C TYR A 201 -2.47 3.57 -32.34
N SER A 202 -2.11 4.83 -32.09
CA SER A 202 -2.91 6.00 -32.49
C SER A 202 -2.00 7.06 -33.07
N TRP A 203 -2.35 7.58 -34.27
CA TRP A 203 -1.62 8.61 -34.96
C TRP A 203 -2.31 9.97 -34.85
N SER A 204 -1.53 11.03 -34.78
CA SER A 204 -2.04 12.40 -34.96
C SER A 204 -2.58 12.58 -36.39
N GLY A 205 -3.44 13.58 -36.61
CA GLY A 205 -3.99 13.86 -37.94
C GLY A 205 -5.09 12.89 -38.38
N GLY A 206 -5.53 11.95 -37.53
CA GLY A 206 -6.66 11.04 -37.83
C GLY A 206 -6.34 9.94 -38.84
N ILE A 207 -5.05 9.67 -39.11
CA ILE A 207 -4.63 8.56 -39.98
C ILE A 207 -4.70 7.24 -39.22
N SER A 208 -4.92 6.14 -39.90
CA SER A 208 -4.96 4.80 -39.36
C SER A 208 -3.62 4.08 -39.53
N ASP A 209 -3.20 3.33 -38.54
CA ASP A 209 -1.97 2.54 -38.58
C ASP A 209 -1.99 1.51 -39.70
N GLY A 210 -0.93 1.45 -40.51
CA GLY A 210 -0.80 0.52 -41.63
C GLY A 210 -1.73 0.80 -42.83
N VAL A 211 -2.44 1.92 -42.85
CA VAL A 211 -3.35 2.29 -43.96
C VAL A 211 -2.75 3.42 -44.79
N SER A 212 -2.76 3.28 -46.11
CA SER A 212 -2.25 4.31 -47.02
C SER A 212 -3.11 5.56 -47.01
N PHE A 213 -2.48 6.73 -47.09
CA PHE A 213 -3.13 8.03 -47.22
C PHE A 213 -2.29 8.97 -48.10
N THR A 214 -2.88 10.10 -48.54
CA THR A 214 -2.22 11.08 -49.40
C THR A 214 -2.09 12.42 -48.69
N PRO A 215 -0.94 12.74 -48.07
CA PRO A 215 -0.73 14.05 -47.47
C PRO A 215 -0.57 15.11 -48.57
N THR A 216 -1.09 16.31 -48.33
CA THR A 216 -1.04 17.43 -49.30
C THR A 216 0.05 18.45 -48.96
N VAL A 217 0.56 18.40 -47.74
CA VAL A 217 1.63 19.31 -47.21
C VAL A 217 2.58 18.51 -46.34
N THR A 218 3.81 18.98 -46.23
CA THR A 218 4.79 18.43 -45.29
C THR A 218 4.22 18.50 -43.86
N THR A 219 4.17 17.34 -43.19
CA THR A 219 3.53 17.20 -41.88
C THR A 219 4.33 16.23 -41.00
N THR A 220 4.52 16.58 -39.74
CA THR A 220 5.04 15.67 -38.70
C THR A 220 3.87 14.97 -38.04
N TYR A 221 3.85 13.64 -38.11
CA TYR A 221 2.87 12.79 -37.43
C TYR A 221 3.45 12.24 -36.16
N THR A 222 2.69 12.32 -35.07
CA THR A 222 3.03 11.73 -33.77
C THR A 222 2.29 10.41 -33.64
N LEU A 223 3.06 9.35 -33.39
CA LEU A 223 2.55 8.04 -32.99
C LEU A 223 2.49 7.94 -31.48
N THR A 224 1.35 7.55 -30.94
CA THR A 224 1.18 7.10 -29.58
C THR A 224 0.93 5.61 -29.58
N GLY A 225 1.80 4.84 -28.95
CA GLY A 225 1.60 3.41 -28.72
C GLY A 225 1.22 3.16 -27.26
N THR A 226 0.26 2.27 -27.05
CA THR A 226 -0.18 1.84 -25.70
C THR A 226 0.05 0.35 -25.58
N ASP A 227 0.75 -0.09 -24.51
CA ASP A 227 0.97 -1.51 -24.26
C ASP A 227 -0.25 -2.20 -23.61
N ALA A 228 -0.15 -3.49 -23.36
CA ALA A 228 -1.22 -4.29 -22.73
C ALA A 228 -1.54 -3.88 -21.28
N ASN A 229 -0.63 -3.16 -20.59
CA ASN A 229 -0.81 -2.66 -19.24
C ASN A 229 -1.44 -1.25 -19.22
N GLY A 230 -1.64 -0.63 -20.39
CA GLY A 230 -2.13 0.74 -20.55
C GLY A 230 -1.03 1.79 -20.47
N CYS A 231 0.25 1.40 -20.47
CA CYS A 231 1.36 2.33 -20.49
C CYS A 231 1.60 2.87 -21.90
N THR A 232 1.86 4.17 -22.01
CA THR A 232 2.00 4.85 -23.31
C THR A 232 3.41 5.35 -23.56
N GLY A 233 3.84 5.26 -24.81
CA GLY A 233 5.04 5.90 -25.34
C GLY A 233 4.71 6.65 -26.61
N THR A 234 5.58 7.55 -27.05
CA THR A 234 5.37 8.33 -28.28
C THR A 234 6.63 8.39 -29.12
N ASP A 235 6.47 8.51 -30.45
CA ASP A 235 7.52 8.80 -31.39
C ASP A 235 6.95 9.65 -32.54
N GLN A 236 7.79 10.21 -33.38
CA GLN A 236 7.39 11.10 -34.47
C GLN A 236 8.06 10.71 -35.78
N VAL A 237 7.34 10.92 -36.89
CA VAL A 237 7.84 10.78 -38.22
C VAL A 237 7.39 11.98 -39.04
N THR A 238 8.27 12.53 -39.89
CA THR A 238 7.96 13.63 -40.79
C THR A 238 7.78 13.07 -42.20
N VAL A 239 6.63 13.38 -42.82
CA VAL A 239 6.39 13.15 -44.24
C VAL A 239 6.58 14.47 -44.98
N THR A 240 7.65 14.54 -45.76
CA THR A 240 7.96 15.71 -46.59
C THR A 240 7.29 15.56 -47.94
N VAL A 241 6.47 16.53 -48.35
CA VAL A 241 5.79 16.57 -49.63
C VAL A 241 6.49 17.58 -50.52
N ASN A 242 7.17 17.07 -51.56
CA ASN A 242 7.89 17.86 -52.55
C ASN A 242 6.97 18.27 -53.70
N ALA A 243 7.07 19.51 -54.12
CA ALA A 243 6.28 19.97 -55.29
C ALA A 243 6.70 19.27 -56.57
N ILE A 244 5.73 18.94 -57.43
CA ILE A 244 6.02 18.43 -58.78
C ILE A 244 6.59 19.59 -59.60
N PRO A 245 7.75 19.43 -60.27
CA PRO A 245 8.27 20.42 -61.15
C PRO A 245 7.27 20.77 -62.26
N SER A 246 7.20 22.03 -62.66
CA SER A 246 6.38 22.42 -63.81
C SER A 246 6.87 21.75 -65.09
N ALA A 247 5.92 21.40 -65.98
CA ALA A 247 6.30 20.85 -67.29
C ALA A 247 7.24 21.81 -68.03
N PRO A 248 8.24 21.28 -68.70
CA PRO A 248 9.13 22.13 -69.50
C PRO A 248 8.33 22.85 -70.59
N THR A 249 8.58 24.14 -70.77
CA THR A 249 7.97 24.92 -71.84
C THR A 249 8.74 24.67 -73.13
N VAL A 250 8.03 24.39 -74.24
CA VAL A 250 8.62 24.28 -75.57
C VAL A 250 9.02 25.69 -76.00
N ASP A 251 10.29 25.85 -76.39
CA ASP A 251 10.73 27.10 -77.01
C ASP A 251 9.96 27.32 -78.35
N PRO A 252 9.13 28.36 -78.43
CA PRO A 252 8.37 28.62 -79.65
C PRO A 252 9.25 28.95 -80.86
N SER A 253 10.55 29.17 -80.69
CA SER A 253 11.50 29.43 -81.79
C SER A 253 12.00 28.12 -82.45
N ASN A 254 11.73 26.96 -81.90
CA ASN A 254 12.12 25.66 -82.51
C ASN A 254 11.02 25.11 -83.46
N THR A 255 10.73 25.86 -84.49
CA THR A 255 9.94 25.37 -85.62
C THR A 255 10.84 24.51 -86.53
N THR A 256 10.79 23.18 -86.39
CA THR A 256 11.33 22.28 -87.36
C THR A 256 10.43 22.40 -88.58
N GLN A 257 10.87 23.20 -89.62
CA GLN A 257 10.33 23.14 -90.95
C GLN A 257 10.83 21.86 -91.61
N TYR A 258 9.87 21.06 -92.11
CA TYR A 258 10.14 19.98 -93.10
C TYR A 258 9.91 20.53 -94.48
#